data_27343ffad392d40ad8abd37a78c83e0d
#
_entry.id   27343ffad392d40ad8abd37a78c83e0d
#
_cell.length_a   1.000
_cell.length_b   1.000
_cell.length_c   1.000
_cell.angle_alpha   90.00
_cell.angle_beta   90.00
_cell.angle_gamma   90.00
#
_symmetry.space_group_name_H-M   'P 1'
#
loop_
_entity.id
_entity.type
_entity.pdbx_description
1 polymer ?
#
loop_
_entity_poly.entity_id
_entity_poly.type
_entity_poly.pdbx_seq_one_letter_code
_entity_poly.pdbx_strand_id
1 'polypeptide(L)'
;MYIRHTHTLSPRETQALIHLTNQCRLSDNLTLSFPAEGDEYWILEDECKTVAAYFAVCKIDKGLWDCSAFTCPDRRGKGYFSQLLDRVWDYSLENGEPVLAFVTDKRCPQALNILKHLNAAYSHSEYLMRLPLSSSVGFQDRTGCMELQFYREPDAFEEYPMEEGTVTVRAWPGASFQTKALHVAYPTPPKHGNSDSSCGILSQKADSNSTALGPPAVTCHLMIQGSSVYLFALETRPEYRRQGLALQFLNQLAQWLGARGYKALLLQVSETNEGALCLYKKAGFSIVEALAYYLY
;
A
#
# COMPACT_ATOMS: atom_id res chain seq x y z
N MET A 1 -13.40 -16.12 -28.31
CA MET A 1 -12.82 -15.11 -27.38
C MET A 1 -13.88 -14.10 -27.03
N TYR A 2 -14.09 -13.83 -25.75
CA TYR A 2 -15.11 -12.92 -25.24
C TYR A 2 -14.47 -11.99 -24.21
N ILE A 3 -14.79 -10.68 -24.27
CA ILE A 3 -14.36 -9.69 -23.28
C ILE A 3 -15.56 -9.40 -22.38
N ARG A 4 -15.37 -9.58 -21.09
CA ARG A 4 -16.35 -9.24 -20.07
C ARG A 4 -15.84 -8.07 -19.23
N HIS A 5 -16.73 -7.13 -18.96
CA HIS A 5 -16.49 -5.99 -18.08
C HIS A 5 -17.21 -6.22 -16.73
N THR A 6 -16.57 -5.88 -15.62
CA THR A 6 -17.17 -6.00 -14.29
C THR A 6 -16.52 -5.04 -13.29
N HIS A 7 -17.30 -4.55 -12.32
CA HIS A 7 -16.85 -3.75 -11.18
C HIS A 7 -16.46 -4.63 -9.97
N THR A 8 -16.92 -5.88 -9.93
CA THR A 8 -16.66 -6.78 -8.82
C THR A 8 -16.22 -8.14 -9.32
N LEU A 9 -15.24 -8.73 -8.66
CA LEU A 9 -14.73 -10.07 -8.96
C LEU A 9 -15.29 -11.08 -7.96
N SER A 10 -15.75 -12.21 -8.46
CA SER A 10 -16.00 -13.37 -7.62
C SER A 10 -14.68 -13.96 -7.08
N PRO A 11 -14.68 -14.71 -5.98
CA PRO A 11 -13.46 -15.36 -5.45
C PRO A 11 -12.71 -16.21 -6.48
N ARG A 12 -13.46 -16.89 -7.38
CA ARG A 12 -12.90 -17.71 -8.46
C ARG A 12 -12.17 -16.84 -9.51
N GLU A 13 -12.78 -15.72 -9.88
CA GLU A 13 -12.18 -14.78 -10.84
C GLU A 13 -10.93 -14.13 -10.26
N THR A 14 -11.02 -13.66 -9.02
CA THR A 14 -9.84 -13.11 -8.30
C THR A 14 -8.68 -14.09 -8.32
N GLN A 15 -8.92 -15.37 -7.99
CA GLN A 15 -7.87 -16.38 -8.04
C GLN A 15 -7.32 -16.60 -9.45
N ALA A 16 -8.16 -16.58 -10.48
CA ALA A 16 -7.74 -16.73 -11.87
C ALA A 16 -6.85 -15.56 -12.33
N LEU A 17 -7.21 -14.32 -11.96
CA LEU A 17 -6.42 -13.12 -12.28
C LEU A 17 -5.10 -13.09 -11.49
N ILE A 18 -5.11 -13.44 -10.20
CA ILE A 18 -3.89 -13.61 -9.40
C ILE A 18 -2.96 -14.68 -10.03
N HIS A 19 -3.51 -15.80 -10.46
CA HIS A 19 -2.74 -16.86 -11.12
C HIS A 19 -2.07 -16.35 -12.39
N LEU A 20 -2.81 -15.66 -13.26
CA LEU A 20 -2.29 -15.07 -14.49
C LEU A 20 -1.20 -14.03 -14.20
N THR A 21 -1.42 -13.15 -13.23
CA THR A 21 -0.41 -12.17 -12.79
C THR A 21 0.86 -12.86 -12.33
N ASN A 22 0.76 -13.93 -11.54
CA ASN A 22 1.91 -14.69 -11.06
C ASN A 22 2.64 -15.40 -12.21
N GLN A 23 1.94 -15.92 -13.23
CA GLN A 23 2.56 -16.47 -14.44
C GLN A 23 3.38 -15.39 -15.16
N CYS A 24 2.84 -14.17 -15.33
CA CYS A 24 3.57 -13.06 -15.93
C CYS A 24 4.79 -12.67 -15.08
N ARG A 25 4.64 -12.58 -13.75
CA ARG A 25 5.75 -12.26 -12.84
C ARG A 25 6.90 -13.26 -12.96
N LEU A 26 6.60 -14.55 -12.98
CA LEU A 26 7.60 -15.61 -13.09
C LEU A 26 8.27 -15.61 -14.46
N SER A 27 7.49 -15.45 -15.54
CA SER A 27 8.00 -15.43 -16.91
C SER A 27 8.96 -14.28 -17.15
N ASP A 28 8.66 -13.09 -16.61
CA ASP A 28 9.36 -11.85 -16.93
C ASP A 28 10.25 -11.38 -15.76
N ASN A 29 10.30 -12.13 -14.66
CA ASN A 29 11.02 -11.78 -13.43
C ASN A 29 10.64 -10.39 -12.89
N LEU A 30 9.34 -10.13 -12.76
CA LEU A 30 8.77 -8.84 -12.34
C LEU A 30 8.36 -8.85 -10.87
N THR A 31 8.13 -7.65 -10.32
CA THR A 31 7.66 -7.45 -8.94
C THR A 31 6.18 -7.13 -8.83
N LEU A 32 5.52 -6.79 -9.93
CA LEU A 32 4.11 -6.36 -9.95
C LEU A 32 3.18 -7.38 -9.29
N SER A 33 2.30 -6.90 -8.43
CA SER A 33 1.22 -7.68 -7.82
C SER A 33 -0.07 -7.58 -8.63
N PHE A 34 -1.02 -8.46 -8.31
CA PHE A 34 -2.39 -8.33 -8.79
C PHE A 34 -3.02 -7.05 -8.21
N PRO A 35 -3.61 -6.16 -9.04
CA PRO A 35 -4.27 -4.93 -8.58
C PRO A 35 -5.61 -5.26 -7.90
N ALA A 36 -5.57 -5.58 -6.61
CA ALA A 36 -6.73 -6.03 -5.84
C ALA A 36 -7.76 -4.91 -5.57
N GLU A 37 -7.32 -3.65 -5.63
CA GLU A 37 -8.13 -2.46 -5.37
C GLU A 37 -8.70 -1.83 -6.65
N GLY A 38 -8.72 -2.59 -7.75
CA GLY A 38 -9.29 -2.12 -9.01
C GLY A 38 -10.80 -1.90 -8.91
N ASP A 39 -11.27 -0.76 -9.44
CA ASP A 39 -12.70 -0.43 -9.54
C ASP A 39 -13.36 -1.10 -10.74
N GLU A 40 -12.58 -1.36 -11.80
CA GLU A 40 -13.06 -1.89 -13.07
C GLU A 40 -12.12 -2.97 -13.60
N TYR A 41 -12.69 -4.03 -14.15
CA TYR A 41 -11.95 -5.12 -14.76
C TYR A 41 -12.53 -5.52 -16.11
N TRP A 42 -11.70 -5.56 -17.17
CA TRP A 42 -12.01 -6.17 -18.47
C TRP A 42 -11.24 -7.48 -18.58
N ILE A 43 -11.96 -8.58 -18.69
CA ILE A 43 -11.40 -9.92 -18.67
C ILE A 43 -11.64 -10.57 -20.02
N LEU A 44 -10.58 -10.96 -20.72
CA LEU A 44 -10.63 -11.67 -21.99
C LEU A 44 -10.49 -13.16 -21.76
N GLU A 45 -11.53 -13.91 -22.08
CA GLU A 45 -11.62 -15.36 -21.90
C GLU A 45 -11.67 -16.09 -23.25
N ASP A 46 -11.14 -17.31 -23.30
CA ASP A 46 -11.33 -18.22 -24.41
C ASP A 46 -12.67 -19.00 -24.31
N GLU A 47 -12.93 -19.87 -25.28
CA GLU A 47 -14.14 -20.70 -25.36
C GLU A 47 -14.27 -21.66 -24.17
N CYS A 48 -13.17 -22.01 -23.54
CA CYS A 48 -13.11 -22.86 -22.33
C CYS A 48 -13.21 -22.03 -21.03
N LYS A 49 -13.51 -20.70 -21.11
CA LYS A 49 -13.52 -19.75 -19.97
C LYS A 49 -12.18 -19.64 -19.24
N THR A 50 -11.08 -19.89 -19.96
CA THR A 50 -9.74 -19.64 -19.43
C THR A 50 -9.35 -18.21 -19.70
N VAL A 51 -8.90 -17.49 -18.67
CA VAL A 51 -8.47 -16.09 -18.79
C VAL A 51 -7.19 -16.04 -19.61
N ALA A 52 -7.23 -15.30 -20.73
CA ALA A 52 -6.09 -15.08 -21.61
C ALA A 52 -5.37 -13.75 -21.34
N ALA A 53 -6.14 -12.73 -20.96
CA ALA A 53 -5.64 -11.43 -20.58
C ALA A 53 -6.67 -10.71 -19.71
N TYR A 54 -6.23 -9.71 -18.96
CA TYR A 54 -7.12 -8.77 -18.30
C TYR A 54 -6.52 -7.38 -18.24
N PHE A 55 -7.40 -6.41 -18.07
CA PHE A 55 -7.09 -5.01 -17.83
C PHE A 55 -7.85 -4.55 -16.58
N ALA A 56 -7.14 -3.98 -15.61
CA ALA A 56 -7.71 -3.43 -14.38
C ALA A 56 -7.49 -1.92 -14.34
N VAL A 57 -8.50 -1.21 -13.87
CA VAL A 57 -8.48 0.24 -13.66
C VAL A 57 -8.79 0.53 -12.21
N CYS A 58 -7.97 1.37 -11.57
CA CYS A 58 -8.23 1.99 -10.28
C CYS A 58 -8.45 3.48 -10.51
N LYS A 59 -9.61 4.01 -10.11
CA LYS A 59 -10.00 5.41 -10.31
C LYS A 59 -9.45 6.25 -9.15
N ILE A 60 -8.27 6.85 -9.35
CA ILE A 60 -7.62 7.68 -8.32
C ILE A 60 -8.45 8.94 -8.07
N ASP A 61 -8.91 9.58 -9.15
CA ASP A 61 -9.85 10.69 -9.12
C ASP A 61 -10.61 10.79 -10.44
N LYS A 62 -11.35 11.89 -10.66
CA LYS A 62 -12.13 12.10 -11.87
C LYS A 62 -11.28 12.28 -13.14
N GLY A 63 -10.02 12.68 -12.99
CA GLY A 63 -9.12 12.99 -14.10
C GLY A 63 -7.95 12.03 -14.26
N LEU A 64 -7.80 11.03 -13.36
CA LEU A 64 -6.65 10.12 -13.36
C LEU A 64 -7.06 8.70 -13.00
N TRP A 65 -6.76 7.74 -13.86
CA TRP A 65 -6.99 6.31 -13.65
C TRP A 65 -5.70 5.52 -13.75
N ASP A 66 -5.36 4.77 -12.72
CA ASP A 66 -4.26 3.81 -12.75
C ASP A 66 -4.68 2.55 -13.49
N CYS A 67 -3.88 2.16 -14.47
CA CYS A 67 -4.16 1.09 -15.42
C CYS A 67 -3.12 -0.01 -15.32
N SER A 68 -3.55 -1.24 -15.07
CA SER A 68 -2.70 -2.42 -15.06
C SER A 68 -3.23 -3.47 -16.03
N ALA A 69 -2.37 -3.98 -16.92
CA ALA A 69 -2.77 -4.98 -17.90
C ALA A 69 -1.81 -6.18 -17.92
N PHE A 70 -2.38 -7.37 -17.97
CA PHE A 70 -1.62 -8.61 -18.00
C PHE A 70 -2.14 -9.54 -19.10
N THR A 71 -1.21 -10.10 -19.88
CA THR A 71 -1.51 -11.11 -20.91
C THR A 71 -0.71 -12.36 -20.62
N CYS A 72 -1.39 -13.51 -20.60
CA CYS A 72 -0.76 -14.83 -20.42
C CYS A 72 0.47 -14.95 -21.34
N PRO A 73 1.66 -15.32 -20.82
CA PRO A 73 2.90 -15.35 -21.60
C PRO A 73 2.79 -16.12 -22.92
N ASP A 74 2.14 -17.30 -22.90
CA ASP A 74 1.98 -18.16 -24.08
C ASP A 74 0.94 -17.63 -25.09
N ARG A 75 0.23 -16.56 -24.73
CA ARG A 75 -0.84 -15.97 -25.56
C ARG A 75 -0.53 -14.54 -26.02
N ARG A 76 0.69 -14.05 -25.81
CA ARG A 76 1.15 -12.73 -26.26
C ARG A 76 1.28 -12.66 -27.78
N GLY A 77 1.35 -11.45 -28.33
CA GLY A 77 1.47 -11.21 -29.77
C GLY A 77 0.19 -11.44 -30.56
N LYS A 78 -0.96 -11.69 -29.90
CA LYS A 78 -2.27 -11.93 -30.53
C LYS A 78 -3.20 -10.72 -30.50
N GLY A 79 -2.73 -9.54 -30.11
CA GLY A 79 -3.51 -8.30 -30.06
C GLY A 79 -4.50 -8.22 -28.87
N TYR A 80 -4.38 -9.07 -27.85
CA TYR A 80 -5.33 -9.08 -26.73
C TYR A 80 -5.27 -7.82 -25.90
N PHE A 81 -4.07 -7.30 -25.66
CA PHE A 81 -3.90 -6.02 -24.97
C PHE A 81 -4.61 -4.88 -25.73
N SER A 82 -4.44 -4.79 -27.05
CA SER A 82 -5.10 -3.75 -27.86
C SER A 82 -6.62 -3.85 -27.79
N GLN A 83 -7.18 -5.07 -27.89
CA GLN A 83 -8.62 -5.29 -27.78
C GLN A 83 -9.17 -4.86 -26.41
N LEU A 84 -8.42 -5.09 -25.33
CA LEU A 84 -8.79 -4.65 -23.98
C LEU A 84 -8.67 -3.13 -23.86
N LEU A 85 -7.58 -2.56 -24.35
CA LEU A 85 -7.35 -1.10 -24.34
C LEU A 85 -8.45 -0.35 -25.08
N ASP A 86 -8.89 -0.84 -26.26
CA ASP A 86 -9.99 -0.22 -27.02
C ASP A 86 -11.26 -0.14 -26.17
N ARG A 87 -11.59 -1.19 -25.38
CA ARG A 87 -12.76 -1.19 -24.49
C ARG A 87 -12.61 -0.23 -23.31
N VAL A 88 -11.42 -0.16 -22.74
CA VAL A 88 -11.11 0.79 -21.65
C VAL A 88 -11.16 2.22 -22.16
N TRP A 89 -10.65 2.44 -23.38
CA TRP A 89 -10.68 3.74 -24.03
C TRP A 89 -12.13 4.22 -24.28
N ASP A 90 -12.96 3.38 -24.91
CA ASP A 90 -14.38 3.69 -25.12
C ASP A 90 -15.07 4.05 -23.79
N TYR A 91 -14.80 3.26 -22.73
CA TYR A 91 -15.36 3.49 -21.40
C TYR A 91 -14.84 4.81 -20.79
N SER A 92 -13.57 5.16 -21.01
CA SER A 92 -12.99 6.41 -20.51
C SER A 92 -13.63 7.64 -21.14
N LEU A 93 -13.95 7.60 -22.44
CA LEU A 93 -14.64 8.69 -23.13
C LEU A 93 -16.03 8.96 -22.53
N GLU A 94 -16.74 7.91 -22.10
CA GLU A 94 -18.05 8.03 -21.45
C GLU A 94 -17.95 8.52 -20.00
N ASN A 95 -16.74 8.48 -19.41
CA ASN A 95 -16.50 8.80 -17.98
C ASN A 95 -15.59 10.03 -17.76
N GLY A 96 -15.57 10.97 -18.72
CA GLY A 96 -14.93 12.27 -18.57
C GLY A 96 -13.49 12.35 -19.05
N GLU A 97 -13.06 11.40 -19.87
CA GLU A 97 -11.74 11.39 -20.54
C GLU A 97 -10.56 11.53 -19.55
N PRO A 98 -10.48 10.68 -18.50
CA PRO A 98 -9.37 10.74 -17.57
C PRO A 98 -8.06 10.36 -18.26
N VAL A 99 -6.95 10.87 -17.75
CA VAL A 99 -5.61 10.42 -18.12
C VAL A 99 -5.44 8.98 -17.66
N LEU A 100 -5.00 8.09 -18.56
CA LEU A 100 -4.71 6.70 -18.23
C LEU A 100 -3.23 6.57 -17.81
N ALA A 101 -2.98 6.32 -16.55
CA ALA A 101 -1.65 6.09 -16.02
C ALA A 101 -1.34 4.58 -16.02
N PHE A 102 -0.59 4.12 -17.00
CA PHE A 102 -0.16 2.72 -17.06
C PHE A 102 0.86 2.43 -15.98
N VAL A 103 0.56 1.46 -15.12
CA VAL A 103 1.44 0.98 -14.05
C VAL A 103 2.18 -0.26 -14.53
N THR A 104 3.51 -0.22 -14.52
CA THR A 104 4.35 -1.33 -14.97
C THR A 104 5.66 -1.42 -14.17
N ASP A 105 6.42 -2.49 -14.40
CA ASP A 105 7.80 -2.62 -13.90
C ASP A 105 8.78 -2.20 -15.00
N LYS A 106 9.70 -1.29 -14.69
CA LYS A 106 10.74 -0.83 -15.63
C LYS A 106 11.60 -1.97 -16.22
N ARG A 107 11.57 -3.15 -15.61
CA ARG A 107 12.29 -4.34 -16.09
C ARG A 107 11.52 -5.15 -17.13
N CYS A 108 10.28 -4.75 -17.47
CA CYS A 108 9.48 -5.42 -18.49
C CYS A 108 9.67 -4.75 -19.88
N PRO A 109 10.59 -5.23 -20.74
CA PRO A 109 10.85 -4.61 -22.02
C PRO A 109 9.64 -4.67 -22.97
N GLN A 110 8.80 -5.70 -22.85
CA GLN A 110 7.58 -5.83 -23.65
C GLN A 110 6.58 -4.72 -23.32
N ALA A 111 6.33 -4.46 -22.02
CA ALA A 111 5.46 -3.37 -21.60
C ALA A 111 6.02 -2.01 -22.02
N LEU A 112 7.32 -1.76 -21.80
CA LEU A 112 7.95 -0.52 -22.22
C LEU A 112 7.86 -0.29 -23.73
N ASN A 113 7.98 -1.34 -24.54
CA ASN A 113 7.82 -1.23 -25.99
C ASN A 113 6.38 -0.89 -26.40
N ILE A 114 5.38 -1.48 -25.73
CA ILE A 114 3.97 -1.15 -25.95
C ILE A 114 3.72 0.32 -25.58
N LEU A 115 4.16 0.77 -24.42
CA LEU A 115 3.99 2.15 -23.95
C LEU A 115 4.64 3.17 -24.91
N LYS A 116 5.81 2.83 -25.46
CA LYS A 116 6.46 3.62 -26.49
C LYS A 116 5.62 3.73 -27.78
N HIS A 117 5.00 2.63 -28.22
CA HIS A 117 4.12 2.66 -29.40
C HIS A 117 2.83 3.46 -29.16
N LEU A 118 2.36 3.48 -27.91
CA LEU A 118 1.22 4.32 -27.52
C LEU A 118 1.61 5.79 -27.35
N ASN A 119 2.90 6.16 -27.45
CA ASN A 119 3.43 7.47 -27.09
C ASN A 119 3.13 7.87 -25.63
N ALA A 120 2.98 6.90 -24.74
CA ALA A 120 2.78 7.16 -23.33
C ALA A 120 4.05 7.76 -22.69
N ALA A 121 3.90 8.87 -21.98
CA ALA A 121 4.99 9.60 -21.37
C ALA A 121 5.32 9.06 -19.98
N TYR A 122 6.60 8.75 -19.70
CA TYR A 122 7.03 8.41 -18.35
C TYR A 122 6.74 9.58 -17.39
N SER A 123 6.10 9.30 -16.26
CA SER A 123 5.79 10.27 -15.22
C SER A 123 6.75 10.11 -14.02
N HIS A 124 6.63 9.03 -13.29
CA HIS A 124 7.40 8.78 -12.08
C HIS A 124 7.50 7.28 -11.78
N SER A 125 8.24 6.95 -10.72
CA SER A 125 8.22 5.60 -10.15
C SER A 125 8.06 5.64 -8.65
N GLU A 126 7.44 4.59 -8.13
CA GLU A 126 7.26 4.37 -6.70
C GLU A 126 7.75 2.98 -6.30
N TYR A 127 8.23 2.89 -5.07
CA TYR A 127 8.66 1.64 -4.47
C TYR A 127 7.72 1.26 -3.33
N LEU A 128 7.09 0.09 -3.42
CA LEU A 128 6.54 -0.56 -2.26
C LEU A 128 7.70 -1.19 -1.49
N MET A 129 7.88 -0.78 -0.23
CA MET A 129 8.93 -1.29 0.63
C MET A 129 8.33 -2.06 1.80
N ARG A 130 9.03 -3.11 2.24
CA ARG A 130 8.59 -4.01 3.31
C ARG A 130 9.69 -4.21 4.34
N LEU A 131 9.30 -4.10 5.62
CA LEU A 131 10.10 -4.50 6.76
C LEU A 131 9.44 -5.73 7.42
N PRO A 132 10.07 -6.91 7.41
CA PRO A 132 9.59 -8.07 8.18
C PRO A 132 9.65 -7.76 9.68
N LEU A 133 8.58 -8.09 10.41
CA LEU A 133 8.50 -7.89 11.85
C LEU A 133 8.67 -9.23 12.56
N SER A 134 9.53 -9.26 13.58
CA SER A 134 9.74 -10.44 14.43
C SER A 134 9.21 -10.20 15.84
N SER A 135 8.58 -11.19 16.42
CA SER A 135 8.09 -11.17 17.80
C SER A 135 9.19 -11.38 18.85
N SER A 136 10.43 -11.65 18.43
CA SER A 136 11.50 -12.15 19.29
C SER A 136 12.47 -11.09 19.84
N VAL A 137 12.24 -9.80 19.57
CA VAL A 137 13.09 -8.75 20.15
C VAL A 137 12.46 -8.29 21.45
N GLY A 138 12.96 -8.81 22.57
CA GLY A 138 12.65 -8.28 23.88
C GLY A 138 12.92 -6.77 23.89
N PHE A 139 11.98 -6.03 24.43
CA PHE A 139 12.06 -4.58 24.61
C PHE A 139 13.27 -4.30 25.51
N GLN A 140 14.45 -4.08 24.94
CA GLN A 140 15.58 -3.57 25.68
C GLN A 140 15.39 -2.06 25.78
N ASP A 141 15.05 -1.63 26.98
CA ASP A 141 14.97 -0.24 27.40
C ASP A 141 16.35 0.41 27.18
N ARG A 142 16.51 1.10 26.04
CA ARG A 142 17.72 1.88 25.76
C ARG A 142 17.43 3.32 26.11
N THR A 143 18.20 3.86 27.02
CA THR A 143 18.28 5.30 27.32
C THR A 143 18.31 6.10 26.03
N GLY A 144 17.27 6.90 25.80
CA GLY A 144 17.09 7.71 24.58
C GLY A 144 15.89 7.32 23.71
N CYS A 145 15.03 6.43 24.16
CA CYS A 145 13.80 6.08 23.43
C CYS A 145 12.85 7.28 23.26
N MET A 146 12.16 7.33 22.13
CA MET A 146 11.09 8.30 21.89
C MET A 146 9.81 7.88 22.64
N GLU A 147 9.05 8.81 23.13
CA GLU A 147 7.69 8.57 23.62
C GLU A 147 6.74 8.43 22.43
N LEU A 148 6.13 7.25 22.25
CA LEU A 148 5.15 7.00 21.19
C LEU A 148 3.74 7.08 21.77
N GLN A 149 2.89 7.92 21.18
CA GLN A 149 1.48 7.99 21.50
C GLN A 149 0.67 7.63 20.25
N PHE A 150 -0.39 6.84 20.43
CA PHE A 150 -1.24 6.34 19.37
C PHE A 150 -2.63 6.94 19.53
N TYR A 151 -3.15 7.55 18.48
CA TYR A 151 -4.45 8.18 18.45
C TYR A 151 -5.31 7.51 17.39
N ARG A 152 -6.53 7.14 17.77
CA ARG A 152 -7.58 6.84 16.82
C ARG A 152 -8.36 8.15 16.66
N GLU A 153 -8.17 8.82 15.55
CA GLU A 153 -8.92 10.03 15.26
C GLU A 153 -10.29 9.62 14.70
N PRO A 154 -11.40 9.98 15.37
CA PRO A 154 -12.68 9.97 14.72
C PRO A 154 -12.72 11.18 13.77
N ASP A 155 -12.87 10.95 12.48
CA ASP A 155 -13.38 11.89 11.47
C ASP A 155 -12.69 13.26 11.30
N ALA A 156 -11.37 13.40 11.53
CA ALA A 156 -10.73 14.72 11.53
C ALA A 156 -10.22 15.21 10.16
N PHE A 157 -10.41 14.46 9.07
CA PHE A 157 -10.06 14.89 7.71
C PHE A 157 -11.23 14.69 6.76
N GLU A 158 -12.02 15.76 6.56
CA GLU A 158 -13.09 15.81 5.55
C GLU A 158 -12.58 15.66 4.11
N GLU A 159 -11.27 15.76 3.87
CA GLU A 159 -10.67 15.74 2.53
C GLU A 159 -10.22 14.33 2.07
N TYR A 160 -10.01 13.39 3.01
CA TYR A 160 -9.74 11.97 2.72
C TYR A 160 -10.46 11.12 3.76
N PRO A 161 -11.50 10.37 3.36
CA PRO A 161 -12.16 9.44 4.29
C PRO A 161 -11.15 8.40 4.77
N MET A 162 -10.82 8.47 6.06
CA MET A 162 -9.93 7.51 6.70
C MET A 162 -10.66 6.18 6.83
N GLU A 163 -10.15 5.12 6.19
CA GLU A 163 -10.70 3.78 6.31
C GLU A 163 -10.73 3.31 7.77
N GLU A 164 -11.73 2.51 8.13
CA GLU A 164 -11.81 1.88 9.45
C GLU A 164 -10.50 1.16 9.77
N GLY A 165 -9.83 1.57 10.84
CA GLY A 165 -8.56 0.96 11.26
C GLY A 165 -7.32 1.85 11.13
N THR A 166 -7.46 3.10 10.70
CA THR A 166 -6.33 4.06 10.67
C THR A 166 -5.99 4.56 12.06
N VAL A 167 -4.70 4.62 12.36
CA VAL A 167 -4.15 5.09 13.65
C VAL A 167 -3.08 6.13 13.39
N THR A 168 -3.19 7.30 14.02
CA THR A 168 -2.13 8.32 14.03
C THR A 168 -1.13 8.01 15.14
N VAL A 169 0.15 8.02 14.81
CA VAL A 169 1.24 7.86 15.77
C VAL A 169 2.02 9.16 15.88
N ARG A 170 2.20 9.64 17.09
CA ARG A 170 2.99 10.84 17.42
C ARG A 170 4.15 10.45 18.33
N ALA A 171 5.31 11.06 18.13
CA ALA A 171 6.50 10.74 18.89
C ALA A 171 7.25 11.99 19.32
N TRP A 172 7.76 11.97 20.55
CA TRP A 172 8.55 13.03 21.18
C TRP A 172 9.95 12.49 21.52
N PRO A 173 11.01 13.32 21.45
CA PRO A 173 12.32 12.95 21.98
C PRO A 173 12.18 12.69 23.48
N GLY A 174 12.58 11.50 23.94
CA GLY A 174 12.31 11.09 25.33
C GLY A 174 13.17 11.78 26.36
N ALA A 175 12.55 12.26 27.44
CA ALA A 175 13.11 12.22 28.76
C ALA A 175 12.56 10.96 29.42
N SER A 176 13.43 10.10 29.99
CA SER A 176 13.15 8.86 30.73
C SER A 176 11.71 8.31 30.70
N PHE A 177 11.53 7.21 29.99
CA PHE A 177 10.27 6.50 29.77
C PHE A 177 9.54 6.18 31.09
N GLN A 178 8.37 6.76 31.29
CA GLN A 178 7.32 6.11 32.04
C GLN A 178 6.22 5.72 31.04
N THR A 179 6.14 4.44 30.75
CA THR A 179 5.04 3.85 29.97
C THR A 179 3.72 4.05 30.70
N LYS A 180 3.04 5.15 30.45
CA LYS A 180 1.60 5.20 30.64
C LYS A 180 0.98 4.54 29.40
N ALA A 181 0.68 3.25 29.53
CA ALA A 181 -0.12 2.53 28.58
C ALA A 181 -1.50 3.19 28.52
N LEU A 182 -1.74 4.03 27.51
CA LEU A 182 -3.11 4.28 27.09
C LEU A 182 -3.61 2.97 26.50
N HIS A 183 -4.55 2.33 27.16
CA HIS A 183 -5.27 1.18 26.65
C HIS A 183 -6.20 1.63 25.52
N VAL A 184 -5.64 1.75 24.32
CA VAL A 184 -6.45 1.73 23.10
C VAL A 184 -6.61 0.24 22.79
N ALA A 185 -7.85 -0.26 22.78
CA ALA A 185 -8.15 -1.62 22.35
C ALA A 185 -7.84 -1.71 20.85
N TYR A 186 -6.69 -2.29 20.50
CA TYR A 186 -6.31 -2.58 19.13
C TYR A 186 -6.95 -3.88 18.70
N PRO A 187 -7.46 -4.00 17.45
CA PRO A 187 -7.82 -5.29 16.92
C PRO A 187 -6.57 -6.16 16.90
N THR A 188 -6.60 -7.27 17.63
CA THR A 188 -5.57 -8.30 17.51
C THR A 188 -5.71 -8.96 16.15
N PRO A 189 -4.61 -9.29 15.45
CA PRO A 189 -4.70 -10.03 14.19
C PRO A 189 -5.48 -11.33 14.41
N PRO A 190 -6.33 -11.76 13.45
CA PRO A 190 -7.16 -12.93 13.60
C PRO A 190 -6.29 -14.15 13.89
N LYS A 191 -6.53 -14.80 15.02
CA LYS A 191 -6.00 -16.14 15.28
C LYS A 191 -6.71 -17.06 14.29
N HIS A 192 -5.98 -17.81 13.49
CA HIS A 192 -6.54 -18.85 12.64
C HIS A 192 -7.36 -19.82 13.50
N GLY A 193 -8.66 -19.82 13.33
CA GLY A 193 -9.61 -20.78 13.93
C GLY A 193 -10.66 -20.14 14.83
N ASN A 194 -11.88 -20.19 14.34
CA ASN A 194 -13.20 -19.97 14.93
C ASN A 194 -13.78 -18.56 14.90
N SER A 195 -14.88 -18.50 14.13
CA SER A 195 -15.91 -17.48 14.14
C SER A 195 -16.55 -17.32 15.52
N ASP A 196 -16.41 -16.16 16.16
CA ASP A 196 -17.47 -15.62 17.01
C ASP A 196 -17.36 -14.10 17.05
N SER A 197 -18.43 -13.48 16.59
CA SER A 197 -18.64 -12.06 16.54
C SER A 197 -19.10 -11.55 17.91
N SER A 198 -18.28 -10.76 18.60
CA SER A 198 -18.79 -9.81 19.56
C SER A 198 -17.80 -8.66 19.75
N CYS A 199 -18.07 -7.58 19.00
CA CYS A 199 -17.41 -6.29 19.16
C CYS A 199 -17.94 -5.62 20.44
N GLY A 200 -17.16 -5.68 21.51
CA GLY A 200 -17.41 -4.90 22.73
C GLY A 200 -16.85 -3.50 22.60
N ILE A 201 -17.70 -2.53 22.32
CA ILE A 201 -17.37 -1.09 22.34
C ILE A 201 -17.26 -0.68 23.81
N LEU A 202 -16.05 -0.32 24.26
CA LEU A 202 -15.85 0.45 25.47
C LEU A 202 -15.35 1.85 25.11
N SER A 203 -16.30 2.79 25.12
CA SER A 203 -15.99 4.21 25.10
C SER A 203 -15.40 4.60 26.46
N GLN A 204 -14.15 5.07 26.49
CA GLN A 204 -13.61 5.79 27.63
C GLN A 204 -13.29 7.22 27.24
N LYS A 205 -13.85 8.14 28.06
CA LYS A 205 -13.65 9.59 28.00
C LYS A 205 -12.16 9.93 28.06
N ALA A 206 -11.78 10.90 27.24
CA ALA A 206 -10.48 11.53 27.32
C ALA A 206 -10.34 12.25 28.68
N ASP A 207 -9.45 11.74 29.53
CA ASP A 207 -9.05 12.44 30.74
C ASP A 207 -8.17 13.64 30.40
N SER A 208 -8.62 14.81 30.79
CA SER A 208 -8.03 16.13 30.58
C SER A 208 -6.84 16.39 31.52
N ASN A 209 -5.82 15.50 31.52
CA ASN A 209 -4.56 15.72 32.22
C ASN A 209 -3.36 15.29 31.36
N SER A 210 -3.26 15.85 30.12
CA SER A 210 -2.00 15.82 29.40
C SER A 210 -1.13 16.96 29.90
N THR A 211 -0.13 16.65 30.73
CA THR A 211 1.04 17.52 30.88
C THR A 211 1.52 17.89 29.48
N ALA A 212 1.61 19.20 29.22
CA ALA A 212 1.85 19.77 27.90
C ALA A 212 3.22 19.32 27.34
N LEU A 213 3.22 18.15 26.71
CA LEU A 213 4.25 17.79 25.74
C LEU A 213 4.10 18.81 24.61
N GLY A 214 5.17 19.50 24.27
CA GLY A 214 5.19 20.38 23.10
C GLY A 214 4.77 19.60 21.83
N PRO A 215 4.76 20.23 20.67
CA PRO A 215 4.38 19.54 19.44
C PRO A 215 5.29 18.34 19.16
N PRO A 216 4.76 17.23 18.58
CA PRO A 216 5.52 16.00 18.34
C PRO A 216 6.67 16.24 17.36
N ALA A 217 7.78 15.55 17.53
CA ALA A 217 8.94 15.61 16.62
C ALA A 217 8.76 14.78 15.37
N VAL A 218 8.07 13.64 15.49
CA VAL A 218 7.77 12.72 14.38
C VAL A 218 6.30 12.33 14.45
N THR A 219 5.63 12.31 13.29
CA THR A 219 4.26 11.84 13.13
C THR A 219 4.16 10.88 11.96
N CYS A 220 3.26 9.93 12.01
CA CYS A 220 2.84 9.12 10.86
C CYS A 220 1.43 8.60 11.05
N HIS A 221 0.86 8.04 9.97
CA HIS A 221 -0.37 7.29 10.02
C HIS A 221 -0.10 5.81 9.72
N LEU A 222 -0.89 4.95 10.34
CA LEU A 222 -0.85 3.50 10.16
C LEU A 222 -2.23 3.01 9.75
N MET A 223 -2.30 2.19 8.72
CA MET A 223 -3.50 1.45 8.32
C MET A 223 -3.25 -0.04 8.53
N ILE A 224 -4.15 -0.72 9.24
CA ILE A 224 -4.01 -2.13 9.58
C ILE A 224 -4.74 -2.98 8.53
N GLN A 225 -4.01 -3.88 7.87
CA GLN A 225 -4.54 -4.82 6.89
C GLN A 225 -4.14 -6.26 7.28
N GLY A 226 -5.03 -6.94 7.98
CA GLY A 226 -4.78 -8.30 8.47
C GLY A 226 -3.57 -8.38 9.39
N SER A 227 -2.53 -9.11 8.98
CA SER A 227 -1.26 -9.23 9.72
C SER A 227 -0.19 -8.21 9.30
N SER A 228 -0.48 -7.36 8.34
CA SER A 228 0.41 -6.30 7.85
C SER A 228 -0.09 -4.93 8.30
N VAL A 229 0.83 -3.98 8.39
CA VAL A 229 0.53 -2.59 8.71
C VAL A 229 1.13 -1.70 7.62
N TYR A 230 0.34 -0.81 7.05
CA TYR A 230 0.80 0.22 6.13
C TYR A 230 1.13 1.49 6.88
N LEU A 231 2.32 2.04 6.63
CA LEU A 231 2.77 3.33 7.15
C LEU A 231 2.72 4.37 6.03
N PHE A 232 2.09 5.49 6.29
CA PHE A 232 2.02 6.61 5.36
C PHE A 232 2.13 7.95 6.09
N ALA A 233 2.34 9.04 5.34
CA ALA A 233 2.51 10.39 5.86
C ALA A 233 3.54 10.51 7.02
N LEU A 234 4.68 9.78 6.90
CA LEU A 234 5.76 9.92 7.87
C LEU A 234 6.40 11.32 7.75
N GLU A 235 6.25 12.11 8.78
CA GLU A 235 6.80 13.44 8.83
C GLU A 235 7.70 13.63 10.05
N THR A 236 8.83 14.30 9.85
CA THR A 236 9.69 14.82 10.92
C THR A 236 9.71 16.34 10.82
N ARG A 237 9.35 17.00 11.90
CA ARG A 237 9.34 18.47 11.96
C ARG A 237 10.73 19.03 11.60
N PRO A 238 10.81 20.17 10.88
CA PRO A 238 12.05 20.71 10.36
C PRO A 238 13.17 20.84 11.39
N GLU A 239 12.86 21.32 12.60
CA GLU A 239 13.81 21.53 13.68
C GLU A 239 14.38 20.23 14.29
N TYR A 240 13.73 19.08 14.00
CA TYR A 240 14.15 17.75 14.47
C TYR A 240 14.75 16.89 13.35
N ARG A 241 14.86 17.41 12.12
CA ARG A 241 15.43 16.67 10.99
C ARG A 241 16.94 16.47 11.16
N ARG A 242 17.48 15.47 10.49
CA ARG A 242 18.91 15.12 10.44
C ARG A 242 19.54 14.75 11.79
N GLN A 243 18.74 14.50 12.81
CA GLN A 243 19.16 14.08 14.15
C GLN A 243 18.98 12.58 14.42
N GLY A 244 18.59 11.81 13.39
CA GLY A 244 18.36 10.35 13.53
C GLY A 244 17.01 9.97 14.12
N LEU A 245 16.16 10.92 14.53
CA LEU A 245 14.90 10.65 15.23
C LEU A 245 13.92 9.81 14.40
N ALA A 246 13.81 10.05 13.08
CA ALA A 246 12.96 9.24 12.21
C ALA A 246 13.39 7.76 12.16
N LEU A 247 14.70 7.49 12.15
CA LEU A 247 15.23 6.12 12.19
C LEU A 247 14.94 5.46 13.54
N GLN A 248 15.14 6.18 14.62
CA GLN A 248 14.84 5.71 15.98
C GLN A 248 13.35 5.40 16.14
N PHE A 249 12.49 6.30 15.63
CA PHE A 249 11.03 6.12 15.60
C PHE A 249 10.64 4.84 14.85
N LEU A 250 11.13 4.65 13.62
CA LEU A 250 10.82 3.45 12.82
C LEU A 250 11.25 2.16 13.51
N ASN A 251 12.43 2.15 14.13
CA ASN A 251 12.92 0.98 14.86
C ASN A 251 12.04 0.64 16.08
N GLN A 252 11.63 1.64 16.84
CA GLN A 252 10.73 1.43 17.99
C GLN A 252 9.32 1.01 17.55
N LEU A 253 8.78 1.65 16.49
CA LEU A 253 7.49 1.28 15.93
C LEU A 253 7.49 -0.17 15.44
N ALA A 254 8.55 -0.59 14.74
CA ALA A 254 8.70 -1.95 14.25
C ALA A 254 8.74 -2.98 15.41
N GLN A 255 9.48 -2.68 16.48
CA GLN A 255 9.52 -3.51 17.68
C GLN A 255 8.14 -3.59 18.35
N TRP A 256 7.47 -2.45 18.50
CA TRP A 256 6.14 -2.36 19.10
C TRP A 256 5.09 -3.18 18.31
N LEU A 257 5.10 -3.08 16.99
CA LEU A 257 4.22 -3.85 16.10
C LEU A 257 4.55 -5.35 16.14
N GLY A 258 5.83 -5.71 16.07
CA GLY A 258 6.29 -7.11 16.14
C GLY A 258 5.88 -7.80 17.44
N ALA A 259 6.02 -7.12 18.59
CA ALA A 259 5.57 -7.61 19.88
C ALA A 259 4.05 -7.86 19.96
N ARG A 260 3.26 -7.21 19.10
CA ARG A 260 1.81 -7.40 18.99
C ARG A 260 1.40 -8.45 17.95
N GLY A 261 2.36 -9.11 17.32
CA GLY A 261 2.13 -10.21 16.40
C GLY A 261 1.94 -9.81 14.94
N TYR A 262 2.08 -8.52 14.59
CA TYR A 262 2.13 -8.12 13.18
C TYR A 262 3.36 -8.69 12.49
N LYS A 263 3.24 -9.00 11.21
CA LYS A 263 4.27 -9.72 10.44
C LYS A 263 5.07 -8.82 9.49
N ALA A 264 4.50 -7.69 9.11
CA ALA A 264 5.16 -6.77 8.19
C ALA A 264 4.72 -5.33 8.41
N LEU A 265 5.66 -4.41 8.25
CA LEU A 265 5.41 -2.98 8.06
C LEU A 265 5.70 -2.66 6.59
N LEU A 266 4.74 -2.04 5.93
CA LEU A 266 4.77 -1.69 4.51
C LEU A 266 4.70 -0.18 4.36
N LEU A 267 5.27 0.36 3.30
CA LEU A 267 5.15 1.75 2.91
C LEU A 267 5.41 1.93 1.41
N GLN A 268 4.87 3.00 0.84
CA GLN A 268 5.23 3.45 -0.50
C GLN A 268 6.10 4.70 -0.43
N VAL A 269 7.02 4.83 -1.40
CA VAL A 269 7.91 5.98 -1.49
C VAL A 269 8.29 6.24 -2.95
N SER A 270 8.23 7.52 -3.36
CA SER A 270 8.69 7.93 -4.68
C SER A 270 10.19 7.67 -4.85
N GLU A 271 10.61 7.23 -6.06
CA GLU A 271 12.04 7.03 -6.37
C GLU A 271 12.85 8.33 -6.27
N THR A 272 12.20 9.49 -6.43
CA THR A 272 12.85 10.81 -6.32
C THR A 272 13.05 11.25 -4.87
N ASN A 273 12.41 10.59 -3.89
CA ASN A 273 12.59 10.88 -2.47
C ASN A 273 13.81 10.13 -1.89
N GLU A 274 15.01 10.51 -2.35
CA GLU A 274 16.27 9.88 -1.95
C GLU A 274 16.47 9.87 -0.43
N GLY A 275 16.04 10.95 0.25
CA GLY A 275 16.14 11.07 1.70
C GLY A 275 15.33 10.03 2.44
N ALA A 276 14.09 9.82 2.04
CA ALA A 276 13.20 8.80 2.60
C ALA A 276 13.68 7.39 2.23
N LEU A 277 14.09 7.16 0.98
CA LEU A 277 14.67 5.88 0.55
C LEU A 277 15.89 5.47 1.39
N CYS A 278 16.80 6.41 1.63
CA CYS A 278 17.96 6.17 2.49
C CYS A 278 17.55 5.84 3.93
N LEU A 279 16.58 6.56 4.50
CA LEU A 279 16.03 6.32 5.82
C LEU A 279 15.43 4.91 5.92
N TYR A 280 14.54 4.54 5.00
CA TYR A 280 13.86 3.25 5.02
C TYR A 280 14.82 2.06 4.84
N LYS A 281 15.79 2.18 3.92
CA LYS A 281 16.86 1.17 3.78
C LYS A 281 17.67 1.01 5.06
N LYS A 282 18.04 2.12 5.74
CA LYS A 282 18.72 2.07 7.05
C LYS A 282 17.87 1.46 8.15
N ALA A 283 16.55 1.62 8.11
CA ALA A 283 15.61 0.98 9.02
C ALA A 283 15.37 -0.53 8.71
N GLY A 284 15.98 -1.05 7.63
CA GLY A 284 15.87 -2.47 7.26
C GLY A 284 14.77 -2.80 6.27
N PHE A 285 14.11 -1.81 5.69
CA PHE A 285 13.14 -2.05 4.63
C PHE A 285 13.83 -2.48 3.33
N SER A 286 13.22 -3.42 2.63
CA SER A 286 13.60 -3.86 1.28
C SER A 286 12.50 -3.51 0.28
N ILE A 287 12.89 -3.18 -0.96
CA ILE A 287 11.95 -2.96 -2.05
C ILE A 287 11.35 -4.31 -2.44
N VAL A 288 10.02 -4.41 -2.42
CA VAL A 288 9.26 -5.61 -2.84
C VAL A 288 8.56 -5.39 -4.16
N GLU A 289 8.19 -4.16 -4.51
CA GLU A 289 7.67 -3.78 -5.82
C GLU A 289 8.32 -2.48 -6.30
N ALA A 290 8.50 -2.38 -7.63
CA ALA A 290 8.97 -1.19 -8.30
C ALA A 290 7.97 -0.84 -9.40
N LEU A 291 7.12 0.15 -9.11
CA LEU A 291 6.06 0.61 -9.99
C LEU A 291 6.55 1.81 -10.81
N ALA A 292 6.32 1.80 -12.10
CA ALA A 292 6.58 2.92 -12.99
C ALA A 292 5.29 3.35 -13.68
N TYR A 293 5.04 4.63 -13.69
CA TYR A 293 3.81 5.24 -14.20
C TYR A 293 4.08 5.94 -15.51
N TYR A 294 3.27 5.64 -16.53
CA TYR A 294 3.32 6.22 -17.86
C TYR A 294 1.95 6.78 -18.22
N LEU A 295 1.88 8.07 -18.53
CA LEU A 295 0.63 8.78 -18.87
C LEU A 295 0.32 8.67 -20.35
N TYR A 296 -0.96 8.36 -20.65
CA TYR A 296 -1.51 8.20 -22.00
C TYR A 296 -2.81 8.97 -22.16
#